data_8c5161553ff127d0901e3dffe0aabc2e
#
_entry.id   8c5161553ff127d0901e3dffe0aabc2e
#
_cell.length_a   1.000
_cell.length_b   1.000
_cell.length_c   1.000
_cell.angle_alpha   90.00
_cell.angle_beta   90.00
_cell.angle_gamma   90.00
#
_symmetry.space_group_name_H-M   'P 1'
#
loop_
_entity.id
_entity.type
_entity.pdbx_description
1 polymer ?
#
loop_
_entity_poly.entity_id
_entity_poly.type
_entity_poly.pdbx_seq_one_letter_code
_entity_poly.pdbx_strand_id
1 'polypeptide(L)'
;MPRKLPTQGRANRTVAAILQSAAHILETEGFHGYNTNAVAARAGVSIGSLYQYFGSKDAVTMALIAAEAEDLQVAVGAAVTMRDPNAALDTLITAAVDHQLRRPRVAALLDLEERRLLRPANGDSATGRLLPVVVNVVEKLYGPHRELPLLCADLIAITRALCDAAGEGRRESRIALRDRIRKAIHGYLREQFGVPAKTPSARPSGESRSPRQSRRSAYHGPSS
;
A
#
# COMPACT_ATOMS: atom_id res chain seq x y z
N MET A 1 3.29 28.45 34.41
CA MET A 1 3.01 27.23 33.63
C MET A 1 2.40 27.61 32.30
N PRO A 2 3.13 27.49 31.16
CA PRO A 2 2.57 27.89 29.85
C PRO A 2 1.61 26.84 29.32
N ARG A 3 0.35 27.20 29.15
CA ARG A 3 -0.68 26.44 28.42
C ARG A 3 -0.51 26.65 26.92
N LYS A 4 0.41 25.93 26.30
CA LYS A 4 0.57 25.95 24.82
C LYS A 4 0.39 24.53 24.27
N LEU A 5 -0.85 24.01 24.22
CA LEU A 5 -1.16 22.79 23.46
C LEU A 5 -2.65 22.64 23.01
N PRO A 6 -3.56 23.64 23.11
CA PRO A 6 -4.93 23.44 22.64
C PRO A 6 -5.16 23.76 21.15
N THR A 7 -4.35 24.60 20.51
CA THR A 7 -4.64 25.12 19.15
C THR A 7 -4.38 24.08 18.08
N GLN A 8 -3.23 23.39 18.10
CA GLN A 8 -2.87 22.36 17.10
C GLN A 8 -3.82 21.16 17.15
N GLY A 9 -4.12 20.67 18.36
CA GLY A 9 -5.04 19.53 18.53
C GLY A 9 -6.48 19.85 18.16
N ARG A 10 -6.92 21.12 18.29
CA ARG A 10 -8.25 21.56 17.86
C ARG A 10 -8.30 21.67 16.33
N ALA A 11 -7.26 22.24 15.72
CA ALA A 11 -7.13 22.33 14.26
C ALA A 11 -7.17 20.95 13.61
N ASN A 12 -6.38 20.00 14.10
CA ASN A 12 -6.35 18.62 13.58
C ASN A 12 -7.71 17.93 13.69
N ARG A 13 -8.42 18.11 14.81
CA ARG A 13 -9.79 17.58 14.97
C ARG A 13 -10.76 18.19 13.98
N THR A 14 -10.67 19.49 13.73
CA THR A 14 -11.52 20.17 12.75
C THR A 14 -11.25 19.66 11.34
N VAL A 15 -9.99 19.54 10.95
CA VAL A 15 -9.58 18.97 9.66
C VAL A 15 -10.12 17.55 9.52
N ALA A 16 -9.92 16.69 10.51
CA ALA A 16 -10.42 15.31 10.50
C ALA A 16 -11.96 15.25 10.35
N ALA A 17 -12.70 16.12 11.04
CA ALA A 17 -14.16 16.20 10.95
C ALA A 17 -14.61 16.64 9.53
N ILE A 18 -13.91 17.58 8.90
CA ILE A 18 -14.20 18.02 7.54
C ILE A 18 -13.96 16.86 6.56
N LEU A 19 -12.81 16.16 6.63
CA LEU A 19 -12.48 15.05 5.74
C LEU A 19 -13.43 13.86 5.94
N GLN A 20 -13.79 13.52 7.18
CA GLN A 20 -14.76 12.47 7.47
C GLN A 20 -16.15 12.80 6.92
N SER A 21 -16.57 14.08 7.01
CA SER A 21 -17.83 14.55 6.47
C SER A 21 -17.84 14.51 4.94
N ALA A 22 -16.74 14.89 4.30
CA ALA A 22 -16.54 14.80 2.87
C ALA A 22 -16.64 13.35 2.35
N ALA A 23 -15.92 12.42 3.02
CA ALA A 23 -15.99 11.00 2.69
C ALA A 23 -17.40 10.44 2.83
N HIS A 24 -18.11 10.80 3.91
CA HIS A 24 -19.47 10.33 4.14
C HIS A 24 -20.46 10.82 3.05
N ILE A 25 -20.36 12.10 2.65
CA ILE A 25 -21.21 12.64 1.58
C ILE A 25 -20.92 11.92 0.26
N LEU A 26 -19.65 11.70 -0.08
CA LEU A 26 -19.27 10.93 -1.27
C LEU A 26 -19.82 9.50 -1.22
N GLU A 27 -19.80 8.86 -0.07
CA GLU A 27 -20.28 7.49 0.11
C GLU A 27 -21.81 7.39 -0.06
N THR A 28 -22.56 8.34 0.49
CA THR A 28 -24.03 8.30 0.53
C THR A 28 -24.67 8.97 -0.67
N GLU A 29 -24.15 10.13 -1.09
CA GLU A 29 -24.76 11.01 -2.08
C GLU A 29 -23.95 11.11 -3.39
N GLY A 30 -22.69 10.63 -3.36
CA GLY A 30 -21.78 10.75 -4.50
C GLY A 30 -21.41 12.20 -4.81
N PHE A 31 -20.97 12.48 -6.04
CA PHE A 31 -20.57 13.83 -6.44
C PHE A 31 -21.75 14.82 -6.49
N HIS A 32 -22.97 14.33 -6.62
CA HIS A 32 -24.16 15.19 -6.68
C HIS A 32 -24.35 15.97 -5.38
N GLY A 33 -24.19 15.30 -4.22
CA GLY A 33 -24.28 15.95 -2.91
C GLY A 33 -22.99 16.63 -2.46
N TYR A 34 -21.87 16.31 -3.09
CA TYR A 34 -20.56 16.74 -2.64
C TYR A 34 -20.23 18.19 -3.00
N ASN A 35 -20.40 19.10 -2.03
CA ASN A 35 -20.02 20.50 -2.11
C ASN A 35 -19.56 21.03 -0.76
N THR A 36 -18.86 22.16 -0.74
CA THR A 36 -18.25 22.72 0.49
C THR A 36 -19.28 23.13 1.55
N ASN A 37 -20.47 23.57 1.15
CA ASN A 37 -21.54 23.92 2.11
C ASN A 37 -22.07 22.67 2.81
N ALA A 38 -22.35 21.59 2.07
CA ALA A 38 -22.79 20.32 2.63
C ALA A 38 -21.70 19.73 3.56
N VAL A 39 -20.43 19.78 3.16
CA VAL A 39 -19.30 19.32 3.99
C VAL A 39 -19.18 20.13 5.27
N ALA A 40 -19.25 21.48 5.20
CA ALA A 40 -19.16 22.35 6.37
C ALA A 40 -20.31 22.11 7.35
N ALA A 41 -21.55 22.06 6.83
CA ALA A 41 -22.75 21.80 7.62
C ALA A 41 -22.65 20.46 8.37
N ARG A 42 -22.25 19.39 7.66
CA ARG A 42 -22.09 18.07 8.25
C ARG A 42 -20.94 17.99 9.27
N ALA A 43 -19.84 18.70 9.02
CA ALA A 43 -18.70 18.77 9.93
C ALA A 43 -18.96 19.63 11.18
N GLY A 44 -20.11 20.32 11.25
CA GLY A 44 -20.45 21.22 12.36
C GLY A 44 -19.57 22.47 12.40
N VAL A 45 -19.07 22.92 11.23
CA VAL A 45 -18.26 24.14 11.12
C VAL A 45 -18.93 25.16 10.20
N SER A 46 -18.59 26.45 10.38
CA SER A 46 -19.03 27.47 9.43
C SER A 46 -18.31 27.30 8.08
N ILE A 47 -18.92 27.72 7.00
CA ILE A 47 -18.30 27.72 5.67
C ILE A 47 -17.01 28.57 5.66
N GLY A 48 -16.99 29.70 6.39
CA GLY A 48 -15.80 30.52 6.58
C GLY A 48 -14.67 29.77 7.29
N SER A 49 -15.01 28.95 8.30
CA SER A 49 -14.03 28.09 8.98
C SER A 49 -13.48 27.02 8.05
N LEU A 50 -14.32 26.41 7.21
CA LEU A 50 -13.85 25.43 6.23
C LEU A 50 -12.81 26.08 5.29
N TYR A 51 -13.11 27.27 4.76
CA TYR A 51 -12.18 27.98 3.85
C TYR A 51 -10.89 28.48 4.51
N GLN A 52 -10.86 28.58 5.84
CA GLN A 52 -9.60 28.82 6.57
C GLN A 52 -8.64 27.60 6.53
N TYR A 53 -9.17 26.39 6.43
CA TYR A 53 -8.36 25.16 6.35
C TYR A 53 -8.12 24.73 4.90
N PHE A 54 -9.12 24.92 4.02
CA PHE A 54 -9.08 24.44 2.65
C PHE A 54 -9.57 25.55 1.69
N GLY A 55 -8.65 26.06 0.87
CA GLY A 55 -8.93 27.18 -0.03
C GLY A 55 -10.00 26.90 -1.10
N SER A 56 -10.34 25.63 -1.36
CA SER A 56 -11.30 25.22 -2.39
C SER A 56 -11.89 23.83 -2.13
N LYS A 57 -12.93 23.45 -2.88
CA LYS A 57 -13.45 22.09 -2.93
C LYS A 57 -12.36 21.10 -3.33
N ASP A 58 -11.56 21.45 -4.34
CA ASP A 58 -10.47 20.61 -4.83
C ASP A 58 -9.39 20.40 -3.75
N ALA A 59 -9.11 21.41 -2.91
CA ALA A 59 -8.20 21.26 -1.78
C ALA A 59 -8.74 20.27 -0.72
N VAL A 60 -10.05 20.27 -0.44
CA VAL A 60 -10.69 19.27 0.42
C VAL A 60 -10.55 17.87 -0.20
N THR A 61 -10.82 17.75 -1.51
CA THR A 61 -10.74 16.49 -2.24
C THR A 61 -9.31 15.93 -2.22
N MET A 62 -8.30 16.75 -2.50
CA MET A 62 -6.89 16.34 -2.46
C MET A 62 -6.46 15.87 -1.06
N ALA A 63 -6.87 16.60 -0.02
CA ALA A 63 -6.57 16.20 1.35
C ALA A 63 -7.30 14.89 1.74
N LEU A 64 -8.50 14.66 1.23
CA LEU A 64 -9.24 13.42 1.44
C LEU A 64 -8.55 12.24 0.72
N ILE A 65 -8.12 12.42 -0.54
CA ILE A 65 -7.33 11.41 -1.27
C ILE A 65 -6.07 11.03 -0.46
N ALA A 66 -5.35 12.03 0.05
CA ALA A 66 -4.16 11.78 0.86
C ALA A 66 -4.48 11.02 2.16
N ALA A 67 -5.54 11.41 2.86
CA ALA A 67 -5.95 10.77 4.12
C ALA A 67 -6.44 9.32 3.91
N GLU A 68 -7.21 9.05 2.85
CA GLU A 68 -7.66 7.68 2.54
C GLU A 68 -6.49 6.77 2.12
N ALA A 69 -5.44 7.33 1.50
CA ALA A 69 -4.25 6.59 1.07
C ALA A 69 -3.20 6.39 2.18
N GLU A 70 -3.38 6.92 3.38
CA GLU A 70 -2.34 6.91 4.45
C GLU A 70 -1.85 5.50 4.79
N ASP A 71 -2.77 4.55 5.02
CA ASP A 71 -2.39 3.16 5.35
C ASP A 71 -1.67 2.46 4.18
N LEU A 72 -2.08 2.76 2.95
CA LEU A 72 -1.38 2.27 1.76
C LEU A 72 0.04 2.82 1.69
N GLN A 73 0.25 4.09 1.99
CA GLN A 73 1.58 4.70 2.01
C GLN A 73 2.48 4.10 3.09
N VAL A 74 1.94 3.80 4.28
CA VAL A 74 2.67 3.09 5.35
C VAL A 74 3.12 1.71 4.87
N ALA A 75 2.23 0.95 4.23
CA ALA A 75 2.57 -0.37 3.69
C ALA A 75 3.61 -0.30 2.56
N VAL A 76 3.52 0.72 1.69
CA VAL A 76 4.53 0.99 0.64
C VAL A 76 5.91 1.25 1.27
N GLY A 77 5.98 2.08 2.31
CA GLY A 77 7.21 2.34 3.06
C GLY A 77 7.80 1.08 3.69
N ALA A 78 6.96 0.23 4.26
CA ALA A 78 7.39 -1.06 4.82
C ALA A 78 7.94 -2.00 3.74
N ALA A 79 7.26 -2.13 2.60
CA ALA A 79 7.67 -3.00 1.49
C ALA A 79 9.07 -2.67 0.95
N VAL A 80 9.44 -1.38 0.91
CA VAL A 80 10.77 -0.92 0.46
C VAL A 80 11.89 -1.54 1.30
N THR A 81 11.68 -1.69 2.61
CA THR A 81 12.68 -2.16 3.57
C THR A 81 12.69 -3.69 3.74
N MET A 82 11.72 -4.39 3.20
CA MET A 82 11.63 -5.85 3.30
C MET A 82 12.76 -6.55 2.56
N ARG A 83 13.34 -7.55 3.20
CA ARG A 83 14.40 -8.40 2.60
C ARG A 83 13.84 -9.43 1.62
N ASP A 84 12.66 -9.98 1.93
CA ASP A 84 11.97 -10.92 1.05
C ASP A 84 11.05 -10.16 0.07
N PRO A 85 11.39 -10.16 -1.22
CA PRO A 85 10.60 -9.44 -2.21
C PRO A 85 9.23 -10.09 -2.48
N ASN A 86 9.04 -11.40 -2.21
CA ASN A 86 7.71 -12.02 -2.27
C ASN A 86 6.82 -11.49 -1.15
N ALA A 87 7.32 -11.42 0.09
CA ALA A 87 6.60 -10.84 1.21
C ALA A 87 6.30 -9.34 0.98
N ALA A 88 7.23 -8.60 0.35
CA ALA A 88 7.01 -7.21 -0.03
C ALA A 88 5.86 -7.07 -1.04
N LEU A 89 5.84 -7.89 -2.08
CA LEU A 89 4.77 -7.90 -3.08
C LEU A 89 3.41 -8.25 -2.45
N ASP A 90 3.37 -9.28 -1.59
CA ASP A 90 2.16 -9.66 -0.86
C ASP A 90 1.65 -8.56 0.08
N THR A 91 2.55 -7.80 0.70
CA THR A 91 2.22 -6.64 1.54
C THR A 91 1.58 -5.53 0.70
N LEU A 92 2.12 -5.23 -0.48
CA LEU A 92 1.56 -4.24 -1.40
C LEU A 92 0.18 -4.65 -1.91
N ILE A 93 -0.01 -5.91 -2.31
CA ILE A 93 -1.31 -6.44 -2.74
C ILE A 93 -2.34 -6.35 -1.61
N THR A 94 -1.94 -6.74 -0.40
CA THR A 94 -2.81 -6.69 0.77
C THR A 94 -3.26 -5.26 1.06
N ALA A 95 -2.32 -4.32 1.09
CA ALA A 95 -2.61 -2.91 1.35
C ALA A 95 -3.51 -2.29 0.27
N ALA A 96 -3.28 -2.62 -1.02
CA ALA A 96 -4.12 -2.16 -2.11
C ALA A 96 -5.56 -2.66 -1.99
N VAL A 97 -5.76 -3.94 -1.66
CA VAL A 97 -7.09 -4.52 -1.43
C VAL A 97 -7.77 -3.88 -0.22
N ASP A 98 -7.06 -3.71 0.89
CA ASP A 98 -7.62 -3.13 2.11
C ASP A 98 -7.98 -1.66 1.93
N HIS A 99 -7.15 -0.90 1.20
CA HIS A 99 -7.44 0.48 0.82
C HIS A 99 -8.71 0.57 -0.04
N GLN A 100 -8.79 -0.18 -1.14
CA GLN A 100 -9.89 -0.11 -2.09
C GLN A 100 -11.21 -0.62 -1.51
N LEU A 101 -11.16 -1.68 -0.67
CA LEU A 101 -12.35 -2.28 -0.07
C LEU A 101 -12.73 -1.71 1.31
N ARG A 102 -12.03 -0.68 1.80
CA ARG A 102 -12.45 0.03 3.03
C ARG A 102 -13.76 0.78 2.79
N ARG A 103 -13.81 1.56 1.71
CA ARG A 103 -14.95 2.34 1.23
C ARG A 103 -14.98 2.29 -0.29
N PRO A 104 -15.47 1.20 -0.92
CA PRO A 104 -15.29 0.98 -2.36
C PRO A 104 -15.84 2.11 -3.22
N ARG A 105 -17.02 2.65 -2.86
CA ARG A 105 -17.63 3.75 -3.58
C ARG A 105 -16.81 5.05 -3.47
N VAL A 106 -16.29 5.35 -2.30
CA VAL A 106 -15.44 6.53 -2.09
C VAL A 106 -14.13 6.37 -2.85
N ALA A 107 -13.49 5.21 -2.77
CA ALA A 107 -12.25 4.93 -3.47
C ALA A 107 -12.40 5.12 -4.98
N ALA A 108 -13.44 4.55 -5.61
CA ALA A 108 -13.71 4.70 -7.04
C ALA A 108 -13.95 6.17 -7.44
N LEU A 109 -14.68 6.93 -6.61
CA LEU A 109 -14.93 8.35 -6.85
C LEU A 109 -13.67 9.19 -6.69
N LEU A 110 -12.84 8.90 -5.68
CA LEU A 110 -11.58 9.61 -5.47
C LEU A 110 -10.54 9.29 -6.54
N ASP A 111 -10.49 8.07 -7.05
CA ASP A 111 -9.66 7.69 -8.20
C ASP A 111 -10.01 8.49 -9.47
N LEU A 112 -11.29 8.77 -9.67
CA LEU A 112 -11.76 9.61 -10.79
C LEU A 112 -11.33 11.08 -10.58
N GLU A 113 -11.50 11.61 -9.38
CA GLU A 113 -11.09 12.97 -9.02
C GLU A 113 -9.57 13.15 -9.03
N GLU A 114 -8.82 12.16 -8.59
CA GLU A 114 -7.35 12.21 -8.67
C GLU A 114 -6.90 12.37 -10.12
N ARG A 115 -7.46 11.60 -11.05
CA ARG A 115 -7.15 11.75 -12.50
C ARG A 115 -7.56 13.11 -13.06
N ARG A 116 -8.62 13.73 -12.53
CA ARG A 116 -9.05 15.08 -12.93
C ARG A 116 -8.11 16.16 -12.39
N LEU A 117 -7.69 16.04 -11.13
CA LEU A 117 -6.92 17.05 -10.40
C LEU A 117 -5.43 16.98 -10.69
N LEU A 118 -4.89 15.77 -10.81
CA LEU A 118 -3.48 15.53 -11.06
C LEU A 118 -3.28 15.23 -12.55
N ARG A 119 -2.68 16.18 -13.27
CA ARG A 119 -2.26 15.94 -14.65
C ARG A 119 -1.17 14.86 -14.65
N PRO A 120 -1.18 13.90 -15.61
CA PRO A 120 -0.23 12.78 -15.68
C PRO A 120 1.25 13.19 -15.67
N ALA A 121 1.56 14.44 -15.99
CA ALA A 121 2.93 14.95 -16.14
C ALA A 121 3.71 15.13 -14.82
N ASN A 122 3.07 15.15 -13.65
CA ASN A 122 3.73 15.61 -12.42
C ASN A 122 4.15 14.48 -11.46
N GLY A 123 3.89 13.20 -11.76
CA GLY A 123 4.30 12.08 -10.89
C GLY A 123 3.60 12.03 -9.51
N ASP A 124 2.76 13.00 -9.20
CA ASP A 124 2.13 13.18 -7.88
C ASP A 124 0.94 12.25 -7.63
N SER A 125 0.50 11.49 -8.63
CA SER A 125 -0.60 10.53 -8.48
C SER A 125 -0.23 9.36 -7.56
N ALA A 126 -1.22 8.70 -6.97
CA ALA A 126 -1.02 7.48 -6.18
C ALA A 126 -0.25 6.43 -7.00
N THR A 127 -0.58 6.26 -8.28
CA THR A 127 0.15 5.39 -9.21
C THR A 127 1.61 5.83 -9.38
N GLY A 128 1.87 7.13 -9.55
CA GLY A 128 3.22 7.67 -9.71
C GLY A 128 4.10 7.43 -8.48
N ARG A 129 3.54 7.52 -7.28
CA ARG A 129 4.26 7.23 -6.03
C ARG A 129 4.48 5.73 -5.80
N LEU A 130 3.54 4.89 -6.21
CA LEU A 130 3.61 3.43 -6.04
C LEU A 130 4.53 2.77 -7.05
N LEU A 131 4.56 3.24 -8.28
CA LEU A 131 5.29 2.62 -9.39
C LEU A 131 6.78 2.37 -9.09
N PRO A 132 7.59 3.32 -8.56
CA PRO A 132 9.00 3.06 -8.25
C PRO A 132 9.20 1.94 -7.22
N VAL A 133 8.27 1.80 -6.28
CA VAL A 133 8.33 0.75 -5.25
C VAL A 133 8.02 -0.61 -5.85
N VAL A 134 6.98 -0.72 -6.68
CA VAL A 134 6.64 -1.96 -7.38
C VAL A 134 7.78 -2.38 -8.30
N VAL A 135 8.38 -1.43 -9.05
CA VAL A 135 9.57 -1.68 -9.88
C VAL A 135 10.71 -2.26 -9.06
N ASN A 136 11.07 -1.66 -7.93
CA ASN A 136 12.12 -2.16 -7.06
C ASN A 136 11.85 -3.58 -6.52
N VAL A 137 10.61 -3.88 -6.15
CA VAL A 137 10.21 -5.20 -5.65
C VAL A 137 10.27 -6.24 -6.77
N VAL A 138 9.76 -5.94 -7.96
CA VAL A 138 9.75 -6.86 -9.10
C VAL A 138 11.17 -7.08 -9.64
N GLU A 139 12.00 -6.04 -9.67
CA GLU A 139 13.41 -6.15 -10.06
C GLU A 139 14.21 -7.07 -9.12
N LYS A 140 13.92 -7.03 -7.81
CA LYS A 140 14.52 -7.97 -6.84
C LYS A 140 14.07 -9.43 -7.06
N LEU A 141 12.87 -9.66 -7.62
CA LEU A 141 12.33 -10.99 -7.89
C LEU A 141 12.85 -11.60 -9.18
N TYR A 142 12.93 -10.80 -10.24
CA TYR A 142 13.13 -11.27 -11.60
C TYR A 142 14.40 -10.74 -12.27
N GLY A 143 15.06 -9.77 -11.64
CA GLY A 143 16.21 -9.07 -12.20
C GLY A 143 15.83 -7.83 -13.02
N PRO A 144 16.83 -7.07 -13.51
CA PRO A 144 16.60 -5.86 -14.29
C PRO A 144 16.04 -6.20 -15.68
N HIS A 145 15.06 -5.42 -16.12
CA HIS A 145 14.45 -5.55 -17.44
C HIS A 145 14.09 -4.19 -18.03
N ARG A 146 14.30 -4.01 -19.33
CA ARG A 146 14.08 -2.73 -20.02
C ARG A 146 12.64 -2.20 -19.86
N GLU A 147 11.66 -3.08 -19.92
CA GLU A 147 10.23 -2.74 -19.88
C GLU A 147 9.63 -2.81 -18.47
N LEU A 148 10.46 -2.99 -17.44
CA LEU A 148 10.02 -3.14 -16.07
C LEU A 148 9.04 -2.05 -15.60
N PRO A 149 9.26 -0.75 -15.88
CA PRO A 149 8.31 0.29 -15.50
C PRO A 149 6.93 0.12 -16.14
N LEU A 150 6.87 -0.28 -17.43
CA LEU A 150 5.62 -0.54 -18.14
C LEU A 150 4.88 -1.74 -17.54
N LEU A 151 5.60 -2.86 -17.38
CA LEU A 151 5.04 -4.09 -16.79
C LEU A 151 4.51 -3.85 -15.37
N CYS A 152 5.22 -3.06 -14.56
CA CYS A 152 4.78 -2.69 -13.21
C CYS A 152 3.57 -1.74 -13.21
N ALA A 153 3.45 -0.85 -14.20
CA ALA A 153 2.25 -0.04 -14.39
C ALA A 153 1.03 -0.93 -14.72
N ASP A 154 1.22 -1.97 -15.54
CA ASP A 154 0.19 -2.97 -15.84
C ASP A 154 -0.23 -3.74 -14.57
N LEU A 155 0.70 -4.14 -13.70
CA LEU A 155 0.36 -4.79 -12.43
C LEU A 155 -0.51 -3.91 -11.53
N ILE A 156 -0.21 -2.61 -11.46
CA ILE A 156 -1.01 -1.65 -10.70
C ILE A 156 -2.40 -1.52 -11.32
N ALA A 157 -2.50 -1.43 -12.65
CA ALA A 157 -3.76 -1.34 -13.36
C ALA A 157 -4.62 -2.61 -13.18
N ILE A 158 -4.03 -3.80 -13.30
CA ILE A 158 -4.70 -5.09 -13.06
C ILE A 158 -5.23 -5.16 -11.62
N THR A 159 -4.40 -4.78 -10.64
CA THR A 159 -4.80 -4.78 -9.22
C THR A 159 -5.99 -3.87 -8.99
N ARG A 160 -5.93 -2.63 -9.50
CA ARG A 160 -7.02 -1.65 -9.38
C ARG A 160 -8.30 -2.17 -10.03
N ALA A 161 -8.24 -2.64 -11.27
CA ALA A 161 -9.41 -3.15 -11.99
C ALA A 161 -10.08 -4.34 -11.29
N LEU A 162 -9.30 -5.24 -10.68
CA LEU A 162 -9.83 -6.37 -9.92
C LEU A 162 -10.47 -5.91 -8.60
N CYS A 163 -9.92 -4.89 -7.94
CA CYS A 163 -10.50 -4.29 -6.74
C CYS A 163 -11.81 -3.55 -7.05
N ASP A 164 -11.85 -2.75 -8.13
CA ASP A 164 -13.05 -2.03 -8.55
C ASP A 164 -14.19 -2.98 -8.87
N ALA A 165 -13.91 -4.03 -9.66
CA ALA A 165 -14.89 -5.07 -9.99
C ALA A 165 -15.40 -5.83 -8.75
N ALA A 166 -14.59 -5.98 -7.71
CA ALA A 166 -15.02 -6.57 -6.44
C ALA A 166 -15.90 -5.61 -5.63
N GLY A 167 -15.61 -4.31 -5.66
CA GLY A 167 -16.37 -3.25 -4.98
C GLY A 167 -17.77 -3.02 -5.58
N GLU A 168 -17.97 -3.28 -6.88
CA GLU A 168 -19.22 -3.08 -7.61
C GLU A 168 -20.29 -4.16 -7.41
N GLY A 169 -20.17 -5.02 -6.41
CA GLY A 169 -21.23 -5.94 -6.03
C GLY A 169 -20.88 -7.44 -6.07
N ARG A 170 -19.65 -7.81 -6.32
CA ARG A 170 -19.19 -9.18 -6.10
C ARG A 170 -19.06 -9.42 -4.61
N ARG A 171 -19.85 -10.37 -4.07
CA ARG A 171 -19.70 -10.83 -2.68
C ARG A 171 -18.46 -11.71 -2.53
N GLU A 172 -17.30 -11.16 -2.86
CA GLU A 172 -16.02 -11.84 -2.73
C GLU A 172 -15.36 -11.45 -1.39
N SER A 173 -14.79 -12.43 -0.68
CA SER A 173 -14.04 -12.12 0.52
C SER A 173 -12.71 -11.43 0.17
N ARG A 174 -12.18 -10.59 1.07
CA ARG A 174 -10.86 -9.96 0.88
C ARG A 174 -9.76 -10.99 0.64
N ILE A 175 -9.84 -12.17 1.27
CA ILE A 175 -8.87 -13.26 1.09
C ILE A 175 -8.94 -13.80 -0.34
N ALA A 176 -10.14 -14.08 -0.84
CA ALA A 176 -10.32 -14.58 -2.19
C ALA A 176 -9.87 -13.57 -3.25
N LEU A 177 -10.16 -12.28 -3.03
CA LEU A 177 -9.70 -11.21 -3.92
C LEU A 177 -8.16 -11.11 -3.93
N ARG A 178 -7.51 -11.15 -2.77
CA ARG A 178 -6.04 -11.14 -2.67
C ARG A 178 -5.43 -12.32 -3.43
N ASP A 179 -5.96 -13.52 -3.27
CA ASP A 179 -5.49 -14.72 -3.97
C ASP A 179 -5.68 -14.60 -5.48
N ARG A 180 -6.79 -14.02 -5.92
CA ARG A 180 -7.06 -13.79 -7.34
C ARG A 180 -6.09 -12.77 -7.93
N ILE A 181 -5.84 -11.66 -7.23
CA ILE A 181 -4.86 -10.64 -7.63
C ILE A 181 -3.45 -11.25 -7.67
N ARG A 182 -3.05 -12.00 -6.63
CA ARG A 182 -1.76 -12.67 -6.58
C ARG A 182 -1.57 -13.60 -7.78
N LYS A 183 -2.55 -14.43 -8.11
CA LYS A 183 -2.52 -15.32 -9.28
C LYS A 183 -2.39 -14.56 -10.59
N ALA A 184 -3.12 -13.45 -10.75
CA ALA A 184 -3.05 -12.62 -11.95
C ALA A 184 -1.65 -11.98 -12.10
N ILE A 185 -1.12 -11.40 -11.03
CA ILE A 185 0.21 -10.76 -11.01
C ILE A 185 1.31 -11.80 -11.29
N HIS A 186 1.32 -12.91 -10.55
CA HIS A 186 2.34 -13.93 -10.76
C HIS A 186 2.22 -14.62 -12.12
N GLY A 187 1.00 -14.79 -12.64
CA GLY A 187 0.77 -15.32 -14.00
C GLY A 187 1.35 -14.39 -15.04
N TYR A 188 1.04 -13.10 -14.96
CA TYR A 188 1.55 -12.08 -15.87
C TYR A 188 3.09 -11.99 -15.83
N LEU A 189 3.68 -11.94 -14.63
CA LEU A 189 5.14 -11.86 -14.47
C LEU A 189 5.85 -13.13 -14.96
N ARG A 190 5.29 -14.33 -14.75
CA ARG A 190 5.87 -15.58 -15.27
C ARG A 190 5.89 -15.65 -16.78
N GLU A 191 4.88 -15.12 -17.44
CA GLU A 191 4.83 -15.07 -18.91
C GLU A 191 5.93 -14.16 -19.45
N GLN A 192 6.24 -13.06 -18.77
CA GLN A 192 7.24 -12.09 -19.20
C GLN A 192 8.68 -12.50 -18.85
N PHE A 193 8.89 -13.09 -17.68
CA PHE A 193 10.25 -13.32 -17.13
C PHE A 193 10.59 -14.80 -16.91
N GLY A 194 9.64 -15.71 -17.06
CA GLY A 194 9.79 -17.10 -16.63
C GLY A 194 9.62 -17.27 -15.11
N VAL A 195 10.11 -18.39 -14.56
CA VAL A 195 10.02 -18.67 -13.13
C VAL A 195 11.04 -17.83 -12.36
N PRO A 196 10.67 -17.14 -11.25
CA PRO A 196 11.61 -16.35 -10.46
C PRO A 196 12.82 -17.19 -10.02
N ALA A 197 14.00 -16.59 -9.99
CA ALA A 197 15.18 -17.20 -9.41
C ALA A 197 14.89 -17.57 -7.96
N LYS A 198 15.11 -18.84 -7.55
CA LYS A 198 14.96 -19.27 -6.15
C LYS A 198 15.84 -18.37 -5.28
N THR A 199 15.24 -17.62 -4.36
CA THR A 199 15.99 -16.92 -3.31
C THR A 199 16.87 -17.95 -2.62
N PRO A 200 18.20 -17.76 -2.49
CA PRO A 200 19.04 -18.72 -1.79
C PRO A 200 18.54 -18.81 -0.34
N SER A 201 18.04 -19.98 0.01
CA SER A 201 17.65 -20.32 1.37
C SER A 201 18.82 -19.98 2.28
N ALA A 202 18.62 -19.12 3.26
CA ALA A 202 19.60 -18.81 4.28
C ALA A 202 20.05 -20.15 4.88
N ARG A 203 21.34 -20.51 4.70
CA ARG A 203 21.90 -21.69 5.34
C ARG A 203 21.73 -21.52 6.84
N PRO A 204 21.23 -22.55 7.56
CA PRO A 204 21.23 -22.50 9.01
C PRO A 204 22.68 -22.38 9.48
N SER A 205 23.01 -21.29 10.14
CA SER A 205 24.29 -21.04 10.76
C SER A 205 24.46 -22.00 11.95
N GLY A 206 25.48 -22.84 11.85
CA GLY A 206 26.16 -23.33 13.05
C GLY A 206 25.75 -24.67 13.60
N GLU A 207 26.18 -25.75 12.97
CA GLU A 207 26.66 -26.90 13.77
C GLU A 207 28.13 -26.69 14.10
N SER A 208 28.39 -26.27 15.33
CA SER A 208 29.71 -26.25 15.93
C SER A 208 30.22 -27.70 16.05
N ARG A 209 31.16 -28.10 15.20
CA ARG A 209 31.89 -29.35 15.35
C ARG A 209 32.74 -29.25 16.61
N SER A 210 32.36 -29.96 17.68
CA SER A 210 33.22 -30.29 18.81
C SER A 210 34.41 -31.13 18.34
N PRO A 211 35.64 -30.85 18.81
CA PRO A 211 36.81 -31.67 18.48
C PRO A 211 36.73 -33.02 19.21
N ARG A 212 36.80 -34.10 18.43
CA ARG A 212 36.96 -35.45 18.95
C ARG A 212 38.28 -35.55 19.70
N GLN A 213 38.23 -35.80 21.01
CA GLN A 213 39.35 -36.23 21.80
C GLN A 213 39.84 -37.61 21.32
N SER A 214 41.09 -37.67 20.84
CA SER A 214 41.81 -38.89 20.53
C SER A 214 42.19 -39.58 21.82
N ARG A 215 41.54 -40.70 22.17
CA ARG A 215 42.03 -41.63 23.19
C ARG A 215 43.21 -42.38 22.62
N ARG A 216 44.41 -42.11 23.14
CA ARG A 216 45.59 -42.98 23.02
C ARG A 216 45.33 -44.23 23.88
N SER A 217 45.26 -45.39 23.26
CA SER A 217 45.34 -46.69 23.92
C SER A 217 46.81 -47.07 24.07
N ALA A 218 47.26 -47.25 25.34
CA ALA A 218 48.54 -47.78 25.67
C ALA A 218 48.52 -49.32 25.56
N TYR A 219 49.33 -49.87 24.72
CA TYR A 219 49.54 -51.30 24.58
C TYR A 219 50.69 -51.68 25.57
N HIS A 220 50.37 -52.49 26.59
CA HIS A 220 51.34 -53.23 27.37
C HIS A 220 51.42 -54.64 26.79
N GLY A 221 52.60 -55.02 26.31
CA GLY A 221 52.91 -56.38 25.96
C GLY A 221 53.60 -57.08 27.15
N PRO A 222 53.44 -58.40 27.34
CA PRO A 222 54.04 -59.11 28.39
C PRO A 222 55.42 -59.65 27.95
N SER A 223 56.31 -59.63 28.96
CA SER A 223 57.61 -60.33 28.95
C SER A 223 57.44 -61.86 29.11
N SER A 224 58.18 -62.59 28.35
CA SER A 224 58.96 -63.77 28.74
C SER A 224 59.65 -64.35 27.52
#